data_f9fd4740c5f7d343460b6ea47b11aafe
#
_entry.id   f9fd4740c5f7d343460b6ea47b11aafe
#
_cell.length_a   1.000
_cell.length_b   1.000
_cell.length_c   1.000
_cell.angle_alpha   90.00
_cell.angle_beta   90.00
_cell.angle_gamma   90.00
#
_symmetry.space_group_name_H-M   'P 1'
#
loop_
_entity.id
_entity.type
_entity.pdbx_description
1 polymer ?
#
loop_
_entity_poly.entity_id
_entity_poly.type
_entity_poly.pdbx_seq_one_letter_code
_entity_poly.pdbx_strand_id
1 'polypeptide(L)' 'MRYEKLKNVPRGEFLKRKPEHNKVYTRGEYDRSFKKYRIDDWEDISRDMLVDGEKLVWVGFTY' A
#
# COMPACT_ATOMS: atom_id res chain seq x y z
N MET A 1 -4.28 -13.44 -6.04
CA MET A 1 -3.42 -12.47 -5.34
C MET A 1 -1.99 -12.56 -5.88
N ARG A 2 -1.37 -11.44 -6.11
CA ARG A 2 0.02 -11.39 -6.58
C ARG A 2 0.77 -10.32 -5.79
N TYR A 3 2.09 -10.38 -5.78
CA TYR A 3 2.90 -9.35 -5.16
C TYR A 3 3.47 -8.42 -6.22
N GLU A 4 3.72 -7.18 -5.81
CA GLU A 4 4.23 -6.13 -6.67
C GLU A 4 5.03 -5.14 -5.84
N LYS A 5 5.99 -4.46 -6.45
CA LYS A 5 6.65 -3.35 -5.76
C LYS A 5 5.65 -2.22 -5.58
N LEU A 6 5.68 -1.59 -4.42
CA LEU A 6 4.72 -0.53 -4.10
C LEU A 6 4.73 0.60 -5.15
N LYS A 7 5.88 0.93 -5.68
CA LYS A 7 6.00 1.98 -6.69
C LYS A 7 5.24 1.66 -7.98
N ASN A 8 4.94 0.38 -8.22
CA ASN A 8 4.21 -0.06 -9.42
C ASN A 8 2.71 -0.21 -9.17
N VAL A 9 2.25 0.01 -7.95
CA VAL A 9 0.84 -0.08 -7.59
C VAL A 9 0.17 1.24 -7.93
N PRO A 10 -0.91 1.24 -8.73
CA PRO A 10 -1.61 2.49 -9.05
C PRO A 10 -2.21 3.13 -7.82
N ARG A 11 -2.27 4.46 -7.85
CA ARG A 11 -2.88 5.23 -6.76
C ARG A 11 -4.34 4.80 -6.57
N GLY A 12 -4.71 4.59 -5.30
CA GLY A 12 -6.07 4.16 -4.94
C GLY A 12 -6.29 2.66 -4.99
N GLU A 13 -5.30 1.90 -5.43
CA GLU A 13 -5.40 0.44 -5.47
C GLU A 13 -5.32 -0.14 -4.07
N PHE A 14 -6.10 -1.19 -3.82
CA PHE A 14 -6.03 -1.92 -2.55
C PHE A 14 -4.78 -2.79 -2.51
N LEU A 15 -4.18 -2.87 -1.32
CA LEU A 15 -2.99 -3.70 -1.12
C LEU A 15 -2.96 -4.25 0.30
N LYS A 16 -2.17 -5.31 0.48
CA LYS A 16 -1.85 -5.86 1.80
C LYS A 16 -0.33 -5.87 1.94
N ARG A 17 0.13 -5.63 3.15
CA ARG A 17 1.56 -5.65 3.43
C ARG A 17 2.12 -7.07 3.46
N LYS A 18 1.29 -8.03 3.83
CA LYS A 18 1.61 -9.47 3.80
C LYS A 18 0.35 -10.23 3.42
N PRO A 19 0.48 -11.36 2.71
CA PRO A 19 -0.70 -12.06 2.22
C PRO A 19 -1.59 -12.63 3.32
N GLU A 20 -1.00 -13.00 4.47
CA GLU A 20 -1.74 -13.54 5.59
C GLU A 20 -2.44 -12.49 6.46
N HIS A 21 -2.15 -11.20 6.25
CA HIS A 21 -2.77 -10.13 7.03
C HIS A 21 -4.18 -9.85 6.53
N ASN A 22 -5.09 -9.59 7.48
CA ASN A 22 -6.45 -9.19 7.16
C ASN A 22 -6.57 -7.70 6.88
N LYS A 23 -5.58 -6.94 7.26
CA LYS A 23 -5.60 -5.50 7.11
C LYS A 23 -5.35 -5.10 5.67
N VAL A 24 -6.20 -4.20 5.17
CA VAL A 24 -6.13 -3.71 3.80
C VAL A 24 -5.78 -2.23 3.81
N TYR A 25 -4.91 -1.85 2.90
CA TYR A 25 -4.50 -0.46 2.71
C TYR A 25 -4.80 -0.01 1.29
N THR A 26 -4.81 1.29 1.08
CA THR A 26 -4.85 1.86 -0.27
C THR A 26 -3.56 2.63 -0.52
N ARG A 27 -3.09 2.56 -1.75
CA ARG A 27 -1.89 3.30 -2.15
C ARG A 27 -2.25 4.78 -2.27
N GLY A 28 -1.58 5.61 -1.46
CA GLY A 28 -1.75 7.06 -1.47
C GLY A 28 -0.73 7.77 -2.32
N GLU A 29 -0.43 9.02 -1.98
CA GLU A 29 0.49 9.84 -2.73
C GLU A 29 1.95 9.53 -2.42
N TYR A 30 2.82 9.85 -3.36
CA TYR A 30 4.27 9.77 -3.16
C TYR A 30 4.73 10.99 -2.37
N ASP A 31 5.48 10.75 -1.30
CA ASP A 31 6.05 11.82 -0.48
C ASP A 31 7.47 12.11 -0.96
N ARG A 32 7.66 13.27 -1.57
CA ARG A 32 8.95 13.66 -2.14
C ARG A 32 10.00 13.94 -1.07
N SER A 33 9.57 14.42 0.09
CA SER A 33 10.48 14.77 1.17
C SER A 33 11.17 13.53 1.74
N PHE A 34 10.41 12.47 1.91
CA PHE A 34 10.94 11.21 2.44
C PHE A 34 11.26 10.19 1.37
N LYS A 35 10.90 10.48 0.10
CA LYS A 35 11.08 9.57 -1.04
C LYS A 35 10.42 8.23 -0.81
N LYS A 36 9.23 8.26 -0.22
CA LYS A 36 8.44 7.07 0.11
C LYS A 36 7.00 7.25 -0.33
N TYR A 37 6.30 6.15 -0.43
CA TYR A 37 4.89 6.15 -0.80
C TYR A 37 4.04 6.07 0.45
N ARG A 38 2.99 6.86 0.46
CA ARG A 38 2.01 6.84 1.53
C ARG A 38 1.01 5.73 1.26
N ILE A 39 0.69 4.96 2.31
CA ILE A 39 -0.40 4.00 2.26
C ILE A 39 -1.35 4.31 3.40
N ASP A 40 -2.65 4.24 3.11
CA ASP A 40 -3.70 4.58 4.06
C ASP A 40 -4.44 3.32 4.48
N ASP A 41 -4.68 3.18 5.78
CA ASP A 41 -5.46 2.07 6.31
C ASP A 41 -6.91 2.23 5.85
N TRP A 42 -7.45 1.20 5.20
CA TRP A 42 -8.80 1.26 4.66
C TRP A 42 -9.87 1.41 5.76
N GLU A 43 -9.67 0.77 6.90
CA GLU A 43 -10.63 0.81 8.00
C GLU A 43 -10.48 2.03 8.90
N ASP A 44 -9.29 2.62 8.93
CA ASP A 44 -8.99 3.78 9.76
C ASP A 44 -8.22 4.81 8.95
N ILE A 45 -8.93 5.70 8.32
CA ILE A 45 -8.35 6.71 7.43
C ILE A 45 -7.45 7.71 8.15
N SER A 46 -7.49 7.74 9.49
CA SER A 46 -6.59 8.58 10.25
C SER A 46 -5.20 7.96 10.38
N ARG A 47 -5.06 6.68 10.03
CA ARG A 47 -3.78 5.97 10.08
C ARG A 47 -3.18 5.86 8.70
N ASP A 48 -2.01 6.40 8.55
CA ASP A 48 -1.24 6.27 7.33
C ASP A 48 0.20 5.97 7.69
N MET A 49 0.95 5.51 6.71
CA MET A 49 2.38 5.28 6.90
C MET A 49 3.11 5.46 5.58
N LEU A 50 4.40 5.73 5.70
CA LEU A 50 5.28 5.88 4.55
C LEU A 50 6.06 4.59 4.36
N VAL A 51 6.05 4.05 3.15
CA VAL A 51 6.68 2.79 2.82
C VAL A 51 7.55 2.98 1.58
N ASP A 52 8.72 2.37 1.61
CA ASP A 52 9.65 2.41 0.49
C ASP A 52 9.00 1.81 -0.76
N GLY A 53 9.18 2.47 -1.90
CA GLY A 53 8.61 2.01 -3.17
C GLY A 53 9.14 0.67 -3.66
N GLU A 54 10.30 0.24 -3.17
CA GLU A 54 10.85 -1.08 -3.50
C GLU A 54 10.25 -2.21 -2.64
N LYS A 55 9.47 -1.86 -1.63
CA LYS A 55 8.84 -2.84 -0.74
C LYS A 55 7.78 -3.64 -1.51
N LEU A 56 7.78 -4.95 -1.33
CA LEU A 56 6.77 -5.81 -1.93
C LEU A 56 5.48 -5.75 -1.14
N VAL A 57 4.39 -5.60 -1.85
CA VAL A 57 3.04 -5.62 -1.28
C VAL A 57 2.19 -6.57 -2.13
N TRP A 58 1.04 -6.99 -1.59
CA TRP A 58 0.17 -7.95 -2.26
C TRP A 58 -1.07 -7.25 -2.78
N VAL A 59 -1.38 -7.50 -4.05
CA VAL A 59 -2.50 -6.88 -4.76
C VAL A 59 -3.28 -7.97 -5.52
N GLY A 60 -4.36 -7.56 -6.19
CA GLY A 60 -5.12 -8.49 -7.02
C GLY A 60 -6.01 -9.43 -6.24
N PHE A 61 -6.44 -9.03 -5.05
CA PHE A 61 -7.36 -9.81 -4.22
C PHE A 61 -8.75 -9.13 -4.22
N THR A 62 -9.76 -9.92 -3.88
CA THR A 62 -11.11 -9.40 -3.70
C THR A 62 -11.29 -8.96 -2.25
N TYR A 63 -11.73 -7.74 -2.10
CA TYR A 63 -11.99 -7.18 -0.77
C TYR A 63 -13.46 -7.35 -0.41
#